data_16ac31c9c17ddb06db4cb3c895b4c6d5
#
_entry.id   16ac31c9c17ddb06db4cb3c895b4c6d5
#
_cell.length_a   1.000
_cell.length_b   1.000
_cell.length_c   1.000
_cell.angle_alpha   90.00
_cell.angle_beta   90.00
_cell.angle_gamma   90.00
#
_symmetry.space_group_name_H-M   'P 1'
#
loop_
_entity.id
_entity.type
_entity.pdbx_description
1 polymer ?
#
loop_
_entity_poly.entity_id
_entity_poly.type
_entity_poly.pdbx_seq_one_letter_code
_entity_poly.pdbx_strand_id
1 'polypeptide(L)'
;MIERDVMEYDVLIVGGGPAGLACAIRLKQLKADLNVCVLEKASAIGAQALSGAVLEAGPLDELLPGWREDPPGICIPAKRDEFSLLTKTGKIKLPVPPQQHNDGNFIISLGLLTPKLAAQAESLGVDVFTGFSAAAPLFNDDGSVAGVQIGDMGIEKSGEQGPNFAPGPEVRARITVLAEGCRGSITKQLIQRFALDANCDPQTYGLGFKELWQLPPGRVEPGLIQHSIGWPLDNRTYGGSFLYHLDNDRVYIGYVVGLDYEDPRLQPFEAFQQFKHHPSIKALLEGGEIVAAGARTISAGGWQSMPKLEMPGALLIGDAGGTLNVPKIKGVHQA
;
A
#
# COMPACT_ATOMS: atom_id res chain seq x y z
N MET A 1 37.51 0.80 3.97
CA MET A 1 36.13 0.41 3.56
C MET A 1 35.71 -0.69 4.53
N ILE A 2 34.45 -0.67 4.97
CA ILE A 2 33.88 -1.76 5.79
C ILE A 2 33.66 -2.93 4.85
N GLU A 3 34.18 -4.10 5.18
CA GLU A 3 33.89 -5.33 4.46
C GLU A 3 32.45 -5.74 4.73
N ARG A 4 31.70 -6.11 3.67
CA ARG A 4 30.28 -6.48 3.74
C ARG A 4 30.09 -7.85 3.14
N ASP A 5 29.20 -8.64 3.76
CA ASP A 5 28.74 -9.87 3.14
C ASP A 5 27.98 -9.57 1.86
N VAL A 6 28.10 -10.45 0.87
CA VAL A 6 27.44 -10.33 -0.44
C VAL A 6 26.51 -11.50 -0.65
N MET A 7 25.24 -11.21 -0.97
CA MET A 7 24.24 -12.19 -1.37
C MET A 7 23.91 -11.97 -2.84
N GLU A 8 23.79 -13.05 -3.62
CA GLU A 8 23.55 -12.97 -5.08
C GLU A 8 22.24 -13.66 -5.46
N TYR A 9 21.44 -12.98 -6.28
CA TYR A 9 20.14 -13.45 -6.78
C TYR A 9 19.98 -13.16 -8.28
N ASP A 10 19.05 -13.87 -8.95
CA ASP A 10 18.63 -13.49 -10.29
C ASP A 10 17.74 -12.26 -10.23
N VAL A 11 16.79 -12.22 -9.27
CA VAL A 11 15.87 -11.12 -9.06
C VAL A 11 15.78 -10.76 -7.58
N LEU A 12 16.04 -9.50 -7.31
CA LEU A 12 15.83 -8.87 -6.00
C LEU A 12 14.56 -8.02 -6.04
N ILE A 13 13.66 -8.21 -5.09
CA ILE A 13 12.45 -7.42 -4.93
C ILE A 13 12.53 -6.64 -3.62
N VAL A 14 12.45 -5.31 -3.69
CA VAL A 14 12.50 -4.41 -2.53
C VAL A 14 11.07 -3.99 -2.17
N GLY A 15 10.55 -4.57 -1.09
CA GLY A 15 9.21 -4.35 -0.56
C GLY A 15 8.34 -5.60 -0.56
N GLY A 16 8.00 -6.11 0.63
CA GLY A 16 7.14 -7.27 0.88
C GLY A 16 5.64 -6.93 0.90
N GLY A 17 5.21 -5.92 0.13
CA GLY A 17 3.81 -5.58 -0.09
C GLY A 17 3.14 -6.45 -1.17
N PRO A 18 1.84 -6.20 -1.46
CA PRO A 18 1.10 -6.97 -2.47
C PRO A 18 1.80 -7.01 -3.83
N ALA A 19 2.33 -5.88 -4.31
CA ALA A 19 3.04 -5.78 -5.59
C ALA A 19 4.29 -6.68 -5.63
N GLY A 20 5.16 -6.57 -4.63
CA GLY A 20 6.40 -7.35 -4.58
C GLY A 20 6.16 -8.85 -4.44
N LEU A 21 5.23 -9.24 -3.58
CA LEU A 21 4.88 -10.64 -3.37
C LEU A 21 4.18 -11.25 -4.58
N ALA A 22 3.29 -10.51 -5.24
CA ALA A 22 2.66 -10.98 -6.48
C ALA A 22 3.70 -11.15 -7.60
N CYS A 23 4.64 -10.21 -7.74
CA CYS A 23 5.76 -10.31 -8.66
C CYS A 23 6.61 -11.57 -8.37
N ALA A 24 6.99 -11.81 -7.12
CA ALA A 24 7.76 -12.97 -6.71
C ALA A 24 7.06 -14.30 -7.06
N ILE A 25 5.77 -14.41 -6.71
CA ILE A 25 4.95 -15.58 -7.03
C ILE A 25 4.91 -15.80 -8.55
N ARG A 26 4.60 -14.75 -9.32
CA ARG A 26 4.45 -14.86 -10.76
C ARG A 26 5.77 -15.25 -11.45
N LEU A 27 6.89 -14.70 -11.01
CA LEU A 27 8.22 -15.08 -11.51
C LEU A 27 8.49 -16.58 -11.30
N LYS A 28 8.22 -17.11 -10.11
CA LYS A 28 8.42 -18.52 -9.79
C LYS A 28 7.43 -19.43 -10.53
N GLN A 29 6.21 -18.99 -10.79
CA GLN A 29 5.24 -19.71 -11.64
C GLN A 29 5.71 -19.82 -13.10
N LEU A 30 6.31 -18.74 -13.61
CA LEU A 30 6.81 -18.70 -15.01
C LEU A 30 8.15 -19.41 -15.18
N LYS A 31 9.01 -19.34 -14.16
CA LYS A 31 10.35 -19.92 -14.19
C LYS A 31 10.78 -20.33 -12.78
N ALA A 32 10.54 -21.60 -12.46
CA ALA A 32 10.72 -22.15 -11.11
C ALA A 32 12.18 -22.17 -10.62
N ASP A 33 13.15 -22.20 -11.54
CA ASP A 33 14.59 -22.22 -11.26
C ASP A 33 15.20 -20.84 -10.97
N LEU A 34 14.45 -19.74 -11.12
CA LEU A 34 14.93 -18.41 -10.73
C LEU A 34 15.24 -18.35 -9.24
N ASN A 35 16.39 -17.77 -8.90
CA ASN A 35 16.74 -17.41 -7.53
C ASN A 35 16.19 -16.01 -7.23
N VAL A 36 15.12 -15.94 -6.41
CA VAL A 36 14.38 -14.71 -6.12
C VAL A 36 14.38 -14.43 -4.64
N CYS A 37 14.69 -13.19 -4.25
CA CYS A 37 14.50 -12.75 -2.87
C CYS A 37 13.61 -11.51 -2.77
N VAL A 38 12.92 -11.39 -1.64
CA VAL A 38 12.09 -10.24 -1.25
C VAL A 38 12.63 -9.66 0.04
N LEU A 39 12.91 -8.36 0.04
CA LEU A 39 13.31 -7.62 1.25
C LEU A 39 12.12 -6.84 1.78
N GLU A 40 11.86 -6.94 3.08
CA GLU A 40 10.86 -6.15 3.80
C GLU A 40 11.51 -5.46 5.01
N LYS A 41 11.32 -4.16 5.13
CA LYS A 41 11.87 -3.36 6.24
C LYS A 41 11.19 -3.63 7.58
N ALA A 42 9.90 -3.99 7.56
CA ALA A 42 9.18 -4.32 8.77
C ALA A 42 9.65 -5.65 9.35
N SER A 43 9.48 -5.84 10.64
CA SER A 43 9.83 -7.09 11.34
C SER A 43 8.99 -8.30 10.95
N ALA A 44 7.86 -8.07 10.27
CA ALA A 44 7.00 -9.13 9.72
C ALA A 44 6.25 -8.61 8.48
N ILE A 45 5.96 -9.51 7.55
CA ILE A 45 5.13 -9.21 6.39
C ILE A 45 3.72 -8.79 6.84
N GLY A 46 3.19 -7.74 6.25
CA GLY A 46 1.86 -7.21 6.56
C GLY A 46 1.79 -6.32 7.80
N ALA A 47 2.83 -6.22 8.61
CA ALA A 47 2.83 -5.43 9.85
C ALA A 47 2.49 -3.94 9.65
N GLN A 48 2.79 -3.41 8.48
CA GLN A 48 2.48 -2.01 8.10
C GLN A 48 1.32 -1.89 7.09
N ALA A 49 0.59 -2.97 6.82
CA ALA A 49 -0.45 -3.04 5.81
C ALA A 49 -1.87 -2.96 6.40
N LEU A 50 -2.09 -2.11 7.40
CA LEU A 50 -3.45 -1.89 7.89
C LEU A 50 -4.31 -1.34 6.76
N SER A 51 -5.28 -2.11 6.31
CA SER A 51 -6.22 -1.62 5.32
C SER A 51 -7.54 -2.36 5.30
N GLY A 52 -8.64 -1.61 5.14
CA GLY A 52 -9.75 -2.07 4.34
C GLY A 52 -9.46 -1.65 2.91
N ALA A 53 -9.49 -2.57 1.99
CA ALA A 53 -9.39 -2.32 0.56
C ALA A 53 -10.53 -3.03 -0.15
N VAL A 54 -10.93 -2.52 -1.30
CA VAL A 54 -11.79 -3.26 -2.23
C VAL A 54 -10.92 -3.80 -3.34
N LEU A 55 -10.96 -5.12 -3.52
CA LEU A 55 -10.18 -5.86 -4.49
C LEU A 55 -11.07 -6.27 -5.67
N GLU A 56 -10.62 -6.02 -6.90
CA GLU A 56 -11.12 -6.70 -8.09
C GLU A 56 -10.49 -8.10 -8.14
N ALA A 57 -11.31 -9.14 -8.21
CA ALA A 57 -10.86 -10.51 -7.99
C ALA A 57 -10.02 -11.09 -9.13
N GLY A 58 -10.22 -10.62 -10.37
CA GLY A 58 -9.61 -11.19 -11.58
C GLY A 58 -8.10 -11.40 -11.47
N PRO A 59 -7.29 -10.38 -11.12
CA PRO A 59 -5.84 -10.56 -10.96
C PRO A 59 -5.44 -11.59 -9.90
N LEU A 60 -6.20 -11.68 -8.80
CA LEU A 60 -5.94 -12.68 -7.77
C LEU A 60 -6.39 -14.09 -8.22
N ASP A 61 -7.47 -14.20 -8.99
CA ASP A 61 -7.90 -15.47 -9.61
C ASP A 61 -6.81 -16.03 -10.55
N GLU A 62 -6.12 -15.14 -11.28
CA GLU A 62 -5.00 -15.53 -12.15
C GLU A 62 -3.74 -15.90 -11.37
N LEU A 63 -3.40 -15.14 -10.34
CA LEU A 63 -2.19 -15.33 -9.55
C LEU A 63 -2.27 -16.57 -8.65
N LEU A 64 -3.41 -16.78 -7.99
CA LEU A 64 -3.68 -17.84 -7.02
C LEU A 64 -5.01 -18.55 -7.35
N PRO A 65 -5.05 -19.40 -8.38
CA PRO A 65 -6.24 -20.20 -8.64
C PRO A 65 -6.67 -20.98 -7.39
N GLY A 66 -7.97 -20.89 -7.03
CA GLY A 66 -8.49 -21.52 -5.81
C GLY A 66 -8.43 -20.68 -4.54
N TRP A 67 -7.95 -19.44 -4.56
CA TRP A 67 -7.93 -18.57 -3.37
C TRP A 67 -9.28 -18.37 -2.70
N ARG A 68 -10.38 -18.56 -3.45
CA ARG A 68 -11.75 -18.43 -2.93
C ARG A 68 -12.18 -19.61 -2.05
N GLU A 69 -11.50 -20.76 -2.16
CA GLU A 69 -11.73 -21.97 -1.33
C GLU A 69 -11.07 -21.77 0.06
N ASP A 70 -9.95 -21.04 0.09
CA ASP A 70 -9.24 -20.66 1.30
C ASP A 70 -8.94 -19.15 1.29
N PRO A 71 -9.96 -18.30 1.51
CA PRO A 71 -9.81 -16.85 1.40
C PRO A 71 -8.92 -16.30 2.53
N PRO A 72 -8.22 -15.18 2.28
CA PRO A 72 -7.42 -14.51 3.30
C PRO A 72 -8.34 -13.86 4.35
N GLY A 73 -8.47 -14.47 5.53
CA GLY A 73 -9.15 -13.94 6.71
C GLY A 73 -10.38 -13.06 6.46
N ILE A 74 -10.22 -11.74 6.45
CA ILE A 74 -11.29 -10.81 6.04
C ILE A 74 -11.33 -10.78 4.51
N CYS A 75 -12.38 -11.35 3.95
CA CYS A 75 -12.66 -11.34 2.52
C CYS A 75 -14.19 -11.41 2.34
N ILE A 76 -14.83 -10.25 2.13
CA ILE A 76 -16.28 -10.12 2.15
C ILE A 76 -16.77 -9.65 0.77
N PRO A 77 -17.66 -10.39 0.10
CA PRO A 77 -18.23 -9.95 -1.16
C PRO A 77 -18.89 -8.58 -1.04
N ALA A 78 -18.59 -7.67 -1.96
CA ALA A 78 -19.30 -6.41 -2.08
C ALA A 78 -20.75 -6.68 -2.51
N LYS A 79 -21.71 -6.05 -1.83
CA LYS A 79 -23.14 -6.24 -2.09
C LYS A 79 -23.86 -4.97 -2.51
N ARG A 80 -23.38 -3.82 -2.02
CA ARG A 80 -24.03 -2.54 -2.26
C ARG A 80 -23.06 -1.39 -2.13
N ASP A 81 -23.11 -0.46 -3.07
CA ASP A 81 -22.37 0.78 -3.05
C ASP A 81 -23.26 1.96 -2.71
N GLU A 82 -22.74 2.89 -1.92
CA GLU A 82 -23.35 4.19 -1.66
C GLU A 82 -22.32 5.31 -1.83
N PHE A 83 -22.77 6.42 -2.42
CA PHE A 83 -21.98 7.63 -2.54
C PHE A 83 -22.76 8.82 -1.98
N SER A 84 -22.11 9.70 -1.22
CA SER A 84 -22.79 10.79 -0.53
C SER A 84 -21.95 12.06 -0.47
N LEU A 85 -22.63 13.20 -0.45
CA LEU A 85 -22.08 14.49 -0.05
C LEU A 85 -22.41 14.74 1.42
N LEU A 86 -21.39 14.98 2.23
CA LEU A 86 -21.56 15.39 3.62
C LEU A 86 -21.55 16.92 3.71
N THR A 87 -22.51 17.47 4.43
CA THR A 87 -22.49 18.83 4.95
C THR A 87 -22.16 18.78 6.44
N LYS A 88 -22.02 19.90 7.11
CA LYS A 88 -21.68 19.92 8.55
C LYS A 88 -22.62 19.06 9.43
N THR A 89 -23.88 18.94 9.05
CA THR A 89 -24.92 18.26 9.86
C THR A 89 -25.77 17.27 9.08
N GLY A 90 -25.62 17.22 7.75
CA GLY A 90 -26.48 16.43 6.88
C GLY A 90 -25.69 15.55 5.90
N LYS A 91 -26.38 14.54 5.36
CA LYS A 91 -25.89 13.61 4.34
C LYS A 91 -26.85 13.63 3.15
N ILE A 92 -26.34 13.94 1.97
CA ILE A 92 -27.09 13.94 0.72
C ILE A 92 -26.61 12.74 -0.10
N LYS A 93 -27.50 11.82 -0.41
CA LYS A 93 -27.19 10.67 -1.26
C LYS A 93 -27.02 11.13 -2.72
N LEU A 94 -25.94 10.71 -3.34
CA LEU A 94 -25.61 10.96 -4.75
C LEU A 94 -25.61 9.65 -5.53
N PRO A 95 -25.75 9.69 -6.87
CA PRO A 95 -25.46 8.53 -7.71
C PRO A 95 -24.04 8.03 -7.49
N VAL A 96 -23.86 6.72 -7.45
CA VAL A 96 -22.52 6.11 -7.39
C VAL A 96 -21.83 6.35 -8.75
N PRO A 97 -20.62 6.93 -8.77
CA PRO A 97 -19.88 7.06 -10.01
C PRO A 97 -19.65 5.70 -10.68
N PRO A 98 -19.80 5.57 -12.00
CA PRO A 98 -19.67 4.28 -12.69
C PRO A 98 -18.38 3.52 -12.37
N GLN A 99 -17.27 4.25 -12.17
CA GLN A 99 -15.95 3.69 -11.86
C GLN A 99 -15.86 3.11 -10.44
N GLN A 100 -16.82 3.45 -9.55
CA GLN A 100 -16.82 3.03 -8.14
C GLN A 100 -17.81 1.91 -7.85
N HIS A 101 -18.49 1.36 -8.86
CA HIS A 101 -19.29 0.14 -8.69
C HIS A 101 -18.41 -1.06 -8.36
N ASN A 102 -18.87 -1.90 -7.43
CA ASN A 102 -18.09 -3.00 -6.86
C ASN A 102 -18.75 -4.37 -7.06
N ASP A 103 -19.60 -4.52 -8.07
CA ASP A 103 -20.21 -5.81 -8.39
C ASP A 103 -19.13 -6.86 -8.68
N GLY A 104 -19.17 -7.99 -7.97
CA GLY A 104 -18.18 -9.06 -8.08
C GLY A 104 -16.83 -8.79 -7.37
N ASN A 105 -16.65 -7.65 -6.74
CA ASN A 105 -15.47 -7.30 -5.96
C ASN A 105 -15.58 -7.76 -4.51
N PHE A 106 -14.48 -7.66 -3.76
CA PHE A 106 -14.39 -8.08 -2.37
C PHE A 106 -13.77 -7.00 -1.49
N ILE A 107 -14.35 -6.79 -0.32
CA ILE A 107 -13.68 -6.06 0.75
C ILE A 107 -12.66 -7.01 1.38
N ILE A 108 -11.40 -6.62 1.45
CA ILE A 108 -10.32 -7.45 1.98
C ILE A 108 -9.49 -6.72 3.04
N SER A 109 -8.75 -7.51 3.82
CA SER A 109 -7.66 -7.02 4.67
C SER A 109 -6.31 -7.27 4.02
N LEU A 110 -5.57 -6.21 3.70
CA LEU A 110 -4.19 -6.36 3.21
C LEU A 110 -3.26 -6.91 4.30
N GLY A 111 -3.52 -6.58 5.57
CA GLY A 111 -2.77 -7.13 6.69
C GLY A 111 -2.91 -8.65 6.84
N LEU A 112 -3.97 -9.25 6.28
CA LEU A 112 -4.19 -10.71 6.25
C LEU A 112 -3.82 -11.32 4.89
N LEU A 113 -4.01 -10.59 3.79
CA LEU A 113 -3.65 -11.06 2.46
C LEU A 113 -2.12 -11.15 2.27
N THR A 114 -1.36 -10.13 2.68
CA THR A 114 0.08 -10.11 2.42
C THR A 114 0.85 -11.23 3.10
N PRO A 115 0.61 -11.62 4.36
CA PRO A 115 1.22 -12.82 4.94
C PRO A 115 0.90 -14.10 4.18
N LYS A 116 -0.32 -14.23 3.64
CA LYS A 116 -0.72 -15.38 2.82
C LYS A 116 0.02 -15.41 1.48
N LEU A 117 0.18 -14.26 0.83
CA LEU A 117 1.02 -14.15 -0.37
C LEU A 117 2.50 -14.49 -0.07
N ALA A 118 3.02 -14.06 1.08
CA ALA A 118 4.40 -14.40 1.48
C ALA A 118 4.58 -15.90 1.68
N ALA A 119 3.67 -16.55 2.42
CA ALA A 119 3.70 -18.00 2.61
C ALA A 119 3.64 -18.75 1.25
N GLN A 120 2.84 -18.26 0.30
CA GLN A 120 2.79 -18.81 -1.06
C GLN A 120 4.12 -18.61 -1.80
N ALA A 121 4.72 -17.41 -1.71
CA ALA A 121 6.02 -17.13 -2.33
C ALA A 121 7.12 -18.05 -1.76
N GLU A 122 7.19 -18.18 -0.43
CA GLU A 122 8.11 -19.07 0.27
C GLU A 122 7.92 -20.55 -0.14
N SER A 123 6.68 -21.02 -0.27
CA SER A 123 6.36 -22.37 -0.74
C SER A 123 6.87 -22.66 -2.16
N LEU A 124 7.03 -21.61 -2.97
CA LEU A 124 7.60 -21.69 -4.32
C LEU A 124 9.13 -21.52 -4.32
N GLY A 125 9.78 -21.38 -3.15
CA GLY A 125 11.22 -21.22 -3.00
C GLY A 125 11.69 -19.78 -3.23
N VAL A 126 10.93 -18.78 -2.80
CA VAL A 126 11.37 -17.39 -2.69
C VAL A 126 11.93 -17.15 -1.30
N ASP A 127 13.13 -16.55 -1.21
CA ASP A 127 13.68 -16.11 0.08
C ASP A 127 13.02 -14.79 0.50
N VAL A 128 12.35 -14.77 1.67
CA VAL A 128 11.68 -13.56 2.20
C VAL A 128 12.40 -13.11 3.47
N PHE A 129 13.07 -11.95 3.38
CA PHE A 129 13.82 -11.37 4.49
C PHE A 129 13.04 -10.20 5.10
N THR A 130 12.59 -10.37 6.35
CA THR A 130 11.96 -9.30 7.15
C THR A 130 12.99 -8.64 8.07
N GLY A 131 12.77 -7.34 8.38
CA GLY A 131 13.73 -6.53 9.13
C GLY A 131 14.90 -5.99 8.29
N PHE A 132 14.92 -6.23 6.99
CA PHE A 132 15.98 -5.81 6.06
C PHE A 132 15.55 -4.57 5.29
N SER A 133 16.11 -3.41 5.67
CA SER A 133 15.83 -2.13 5.02
C SER A 133 16.88 -1.81 3.96
N ALA A 134 16.48 -1.72 2.70
CA ALA A 134 17.35 -1.22 1.64
C ALA A 134 17.69 0.26 1.90
N ALA A 135 18.99 0.57 1.99
CA ALA A 135 19.52 1.89 2.34
C ALA A 135 20.09 2.65 1.14
N ALA A 136 20.78 1.96 0.23
CA ALA A 136 21.40 2.56 -0.95
C ALA A 136 21.32 1.61 -2.16
N PRO A 137 21.16 2.13 -3.39
CA PRO A 137 21.29 1.35 -4.59
C PRO A 137 22.77 1.03 -4.90
N LEU A 138 23.03 -0.15 -5.43
CA LEU A 138 24.32 -0.57 -5.97
C LEU A 138 24.29 -0.46 -7.49
N PHE A 139 25.46 -0.20 -8.08
CA PHE A 139 25.61 -0.03 -9.52
C PHE A 139 26.73 -0.89 -10.07
N ASN A 140 26.57 -1.34 -11.31
CA ASN A 140 27.63 -1.92 -12.12
C ASN A 140 28.51 -0.81 -12.74
N ASP A 141 29.65 -1.18 -13.33
CA ASP A 141 30.59 -0.25 -13.97
C ASP A 141 29.94 0.51 -15.16
N ASP A 142 28.93 -0.09 -15.81
CA ASP A 142 28.15 0.52 -16.89
C ASP A 142 27.06 1.48 -16.39
N GLY A 143 26.93 1.63 -15.07
CA GLY A 143 25.94 2.49 -14.40
C GLY A 143 24.55 1.87 -14.26
N SER A 144 24.32 0.63 -14.68
CA SER A 144 23.08 -0.10 -14.43
C SER A 144 22.94 -0.47 -12.94
N VAL A 145 21.71 -0.63 -12.46
CA VAL A 145 21.44 -1.06 -11.08
C VAL A 145 21.88 -2.50 -10.92
N ALA A 146 22.66 -2.77 -9.86
CA ALA A 146 23.23 -4.07 -9.52
C ALA A 146 22.63 -4.70 -8.26
N GLY A 147 21.69 -4.03 -7.60
CA GLY A 147 21.12 -4.45 -6.32
C GLY A 147 20.99 -3.33 -5.32
N VAL A 148 20.96 -3.68 -4.04
CA VAL A 148 20.91 -2.72 -2.93
C VAL A 148 21.83 -3.11 -1.80
N GLN A 149 22.33 -2.10 -1.08
CA GLN A 149 22.95 -2.25 0.23
C GLN A 149 21.87 -2.19 1.31
N ILE A 150 21.93 -3.12 2.24
CA ILE A 150 21.09 -3.10 3.44
C ILE A 150 21.67 -2.10 4.46
N GLY A 151 20.79 -1.46 5.21
CA GLY A 151 21.20 -0.50 6.26
C GLY A 151 21.99 -1.17 7.38
N ASP A 152 23.02 -0.47 7.85
CA ASP A 152 23.82 -0.92 8.99
C ASP A 152 22.96 -0.95 10.26
N MET A 153 23.17 -1.91 11.12
CA MET A 153 22.52 -2.04 12.41
C MET A 153 23.42 -1.53 13.53
N GLY A 154 22.85 -1.17 14.68
CA GLY A 154 23.59 -0.72 15.85
C GLY A 154 24.25 0.66 15.69
N ILE A 155 23.70 1.52 14.81
CA ILE A 155 24.09 2.94 14.73
C ILE A 155 23.34 3.71 15.83
N GLU A 156 24.07 4.46 16.63
CA GLU A 156 23.52 5.31 17.67
C GLU A 156 22.87 6.58 17.10
N LYS A 157 22.08 7.30 17.92
CA LYS A 157 21.43 8.56 17.51
C LYS A 157 22.42 9.66 17.09
N SER A 158 23.66 9.59 17.59
CA SER A 158 24.78 10.46 17.19
C SER A 158 25.28 10.20 15.76
N GLY A 159 24.92 9.04 15.16
CA GLY A 159 25.47 8.55 13.90
C GLY A 159 26.74 7.69 14.07
N GLU A 160 27.19 7.45 15.29
CA GLU A 160 28.37 6.64 15.61
C GLU A 160 28.01 5.16 15.71
N GLN A 161 29.01 4.29 15.51
CA GLN A 161 28.85 2.86 15.69
C GLN A 161 28.74 2.52 17.18
N GLY A 162 27.62 1.90 17.56
CA GLY A 162 27.41 1.42 18.92
C GLY A 162 28.00 0.03 19.15
N PRO A 163 27.88 -0.51 20.37
CA PRO A 163 28.49 -1.81 20.74
C PRO A 163 27.91 -3.01 19.98
N ASN A 164 26.71 -2.86 19.41
CA ASN A 164 26.03 -3.88 18.61
C ASN A 164 26.09 -3.54 17.09
N PHE A 165 27.08 -2.77 16.67
CA PHE A 165 27.23 -2.44 15.26
C PHE A 165 27.45 -3.71 14.42
N ALA A 166 26.67 -3.80 13.36
CA ALA A 166 26.84 -4.83 12.31
C ALA A 166 26.62 -4.18 10.94
N PRO A 167 27.59 -4.31 10.01
CA PRO A 167 27.43 -3.79 8.67
C PRO A 167 26.34 -4.57 7.94
N GLY A 168 25.43 -3.83 7.27
CA GLY A 168 24.42 -4.45 6.43
C GLY A 168 25.05 -5.09 5.20
N PRO A 169 24.58 -6.26 4.76
CA PRO A 169 25.08 -6.93 3.56
C PRO A 169 24.74 -6.16 2.28
N GLU A 170 25.46 -6.47 1.20
CA GLU A 170 25.06 -6.14 -0.15
C GLU A 170 24.18 -7.27 -0.71
N VAL A 171 23.03 -6.93 -1.29
CA VAL A 171 22.21 -7.88 -2.03
C VAL A 171 22.27 -7.51 -3.50
N ARG A 172 22.99 -8.31 -4.27
CA ARG A 172 23.21 -8.12 -5.70
C ARG A 172 22.27 -8.97 -6.52
N ALA A 173 21.79 -8.43 -7.64
CA ALA A 173 20.90 -9.14 -8.54
C ALA A 173 21.08 -8.69 -9.98
N ARG A 174 20.70 -9.58 -10.92
CA ARG A 174 20.66 -9.24 -12.34
C ARG A 174 19.57 -8.21 -12.64
N ILE A 175 18.43 -8.28 -11.92
CA ILE A 175 17.32 -7.32 -11.98
C ILE A 175 16.86 -6.98 -10.57
N THR A 176 16.69 -5.70 -10.30
CA THR A 176 16.11 -5.19 -9.05
C THR A 176 14.71 -4.66 -9.31
N VAL A 177 13.72 -5.18 -8.59
CA VAL A 177 12.32 -4.73 -8.67
C VAL A 177 12.00 -3.88 -7.44
N LEU A 178 11.60 -2.62 -7.66
CA LEU A 178 11.27 -1.69 -6.60
C LEU A 178 9.76 -1.68 -6.36
N ALA A 179 9.34 -2.26 -5.25
CA ALA A 179 7.95 -2.35 -4.77
C ALA A 179 7.77 -1.63 -3.42
N GLU A 180 8.51 -0.53 -3.21
CA GLU A 180 8.61 0.18 -1.94
C GLU A 180 7.38 1.02 -1.56
N GLY A 181 6.35 1.05 -2.40
CA GLY A 181 5.18 1.91 -2.23
C GLY A 181 5.43 3.35 -2.66
N CYS A 182 4.51 4.26 -2.36
CA CYS A 182 4.43 5.58 -2.99
C CYS A 182 5.63 6.53 -2.69
N ARG A 183 6.47 6.24 -1.68
CA ARG A 183 7.63 7.07 -1.33
C ARG A 183 8.83 6.24 -0.90
N GLY A 184 9.18 5.27 -1.72
CA GLY A 184 10.35 4.43 -1.52
C GLY A 184 11.66 5.22 -1.46
N SER A 185 12.57 4.83 -0.57
CA SER A 185 13.88 5.49 -0.42
C SER A 185 14.77 5.29 -1.63
N ILE A 186 14.88 4.07 -2.11
CA ILE A 186 15.68 3.72 -3.29
C ILE A 186 14.99 4.22 -4.55
N THR A 187 13.67 4.04 -4.64
CA THR A 187 12.85 4.52 -5.76
C THR A 187 13.09 6.00 -6.05
N LYS A 188 13.08 6.88 -5.04
CA LYS A 188 13.33 8.33 -5.22
C LYS A 188 14.72 8.62 -5.77
N GLN A 189 15.74 7.91 -5.27
CA GLN A 189 17.11 8.09 -5.72
C GLN A 189 17.26 7.69 -7.19
N LEU A 190 16.64 6.57 -7.60
CA LEU A 190 16.72 6.06 -8.96
C LEU A 190 15.87 6.89 -9.95
N ILE A 191 14.68 7.35 -9.55
CA ILE A 191 13.89 8.30 -10.36
C ILE A 191 14.74 9.53 -10.69
N GLN A 192 15.39 10.13 -9.69
CA GLN A 192 16.25 11.31 -9.87
C GLN A 192 17.47 10.98 -10.73
N ARG A 193 18.17 9.87 -10.47
CA ARG A 193 19.40 9.49 -11.19
C ARG A 193 19.16 9.23 -12.67
N PHE A 194 18.07 8.57 -13.00
CA PHE A 194 17.74 8.20 -14.38
C PHE A 194 16.74 9.16 -15.03
N ALA A 195 16.37 10.25 -14.34
CA ALA A 195 15.40 11.24 -14.83
C ALA A 195 14.10 10.59 -15.34
N LEU A 196 13.56 9.61 -14.58
CA LEU A 196 12.42 8.81 -15.04
C LEU A 196 11.11 9.61 -15.12
N ASP A 197 11.03 10.72 -14.41
CA ASP A 197 9.88 11.65 -14.34
C ASP A 197 10.04 12.90 -15.22
N ALA A 198 11.09 12.99 -16.05
CA ALA A 198 11.42 14.19 -16.82
C ALA A 198 10.31 14.68 -17.76
N ASN A 199 9.40 13.79 -18.18
CA ASN A 199 8.29 14.11 -19.10
C ASN A 199 6.92 13.89 -18.46
N CYS A 200 6.84 13.88 -17.13
CA CYS A 200 5.62 13.62 -16.37
C CYS A 200 5.16 14.91 -15.68
N ASP A 201 3.86 14.99 -15.41
CA ASP A 201 3.35 16.00 -14.48
C ASP A 201 3.85 15.70 -13.05
N PRO A 202 3.99 16.70 -12.18
CA PRO A 202 4.36 16.48 -10.80
C PRO A 202 3.41 15.50 -10.11
N GLN A 203 3.97 14.54 -9.37
CA GLN A 203 3.16 13.60 -8.60
C GLN A 203 2.45 14.32 -7.45
N THR A 204 1.16 14.06 -7.29
CA THR A 204 0.37 14.48 -6.13
C THR A 204 0.18 13.32 -5.17
N TYR A 205 -0.02 13.65 -3.90
CA TYR A 205 -0.15 12.65 -2.84
C TYR A 205 -1.37 12.89 -1.99
N GLY A 206 -2.01 11.80 -1.55
CA GLY A 206 -3.04 11.84 -0.52
C GLY A 206 -2.55 11.16 0.75
N LEU A 207 -2.91 11.70 1.91
CA LEU A 207 -2.70 11.07 3.20
C LEU A 207 -3.99 10.41 3.65
N GLY A 208 -3.99 9.08 3.73
CA GLY A 208 -5.12 8.28 4.18
C GLY A 208 -4.95 7.83 5.63
N PHE A 209 -5.92 8.13 6.47
CA PHE A 209 -6.09 7.56 7.81
C PHE A 209 -7.10 6.43 7.75
N LYS A 210 -6.90 5.39 8.53
CA LYS A 210 -7.79 4.23 8.60
C LYS A 210 -7.87 3.70 10.01
N GLU A 211 -9.07 3.27 10.38
CA GLU A 211 -9.33 2.56 11.63
C GLU A 211 -10.21 1.34 11.36
N LEU A 212 -9.96 0.26 12.07
CA LEU A 212 -10.85 -0.89 12.17
C LEU A 212 -11.60 -0.76 13.50
N TRP A 213 -12.91 -0.74 13.44
CA TRP A 213 -13.78 -0.65 14.60
C TRP A 213 -14.53 -1.94 14.83
N GLN A 214 -14.66 -2.35 16.10
CA GLN A 214 -15.63 -3.31 16.58
C GLN A 214 -16.84 -2.55 17.09
N LEU A 215 -18.01 -2.83 16.56
CA LEU A 215 -19.25 -2.13 16.88
C LEU A 215 -20.20 -2.99 17.73
N PRO A 216 -21.16 -2.41 18.44
CA PRO A 216 -22.26 -3.14 19.03
C PRO A 216 -23.05 -3.92 17.96
N PRO A 217 -23.62 -5.11 18.31
CA PRO A 217 -24.32 -5.96 17.36
C PRO A 217 -25.46 -5.27 16.61
N GLY A 218 -25.64 -5.62 15.34
CA GLY A 218 -26.76 -5.20 14.50
C GLY A 218 -26.62 -3.82 13.81
N ARG A 219 -25.43 -3.20 13.89
CA ARG A 219 -25.15 -1.90 13.20
C ARG A 219 -24.47 -2.05 11.86
N VAL A 220 -23.99 -3.22 11.54
CA VAL A 220 -23.20 -3.50 10.35
C VAL A 220 -24.03 -4.25 9.31
N GLU A 221 -23.88 -3.88 8.06
CA GLU A 221 -24.44 -4.58 6.90
C GLU A 221 -23.31 -5.15 6.06
N PRO A 222 -22.87 -6.40 6.28
CA PRO A 222 -21.69 -6.96 5.61
C PRO A 222 -21.76 -6.88 4.08
N GLY A 223 -20.73 -6.28 3.48
CA GLY A 223 -20.66 -6.03 2.04
C GLY A 223 -21.17 -4.66 1.59
N LEU A 224 -21.65 -3.81 2.51
CA LEU A 224 -21.95 -2.41 2.20
C LEU A 224 -20.65 -1.61 2.10
N ILE A 225 -20.49 -0.89 0.99
CA ILE A 225 -19.38 0.01 0.70
C ILE A 225 -19.95 1.42 0.60
N GLN A 226 -19.45 2.33 1.44
CA GLN A 226 -19.89 3.72 1.44
C GLN A 226 -18.69 4.64 1.20
N HIS A 227 -18.83 5.55 0.24
CA HIS A 227 -17.91 6.65 0.00
C HIS A 227 -18.60 7.99 0.24
N SER A 228 -17.87 8.97 0.73
CA SER A 228 -18.39 10.34 0.81
C SER A 228 -17.32 11.38 0.54
N ILE A 229 -17.79 12.54 0.08
CA ILE A 229 -17.02 13.77 -0.13
C ILE A 229 -17.64 14.93 0.66
N GLY A 230 -16.98 16.09 0.67
CA GLY A 230 -17.42 17.31 1.32
C GLY A 230 -16.95 17.41 2.76
N TRP A 231 -17.81 17.85 3.68
CA TRP A 231 -17.42 18.13 5.06
C TRP A 231 -16.61 16.98 5.70
N PRO A 232 -15.54 17.29 6.47
CA PRO A 232 -15.04 18.60 6.92
C PRO A 232 -14.11 19.32 5.92
N LEU A 233 -13.79 18.74 4.77
CA LEU A 233 -13.02 19.45 3.75
C LEU A 233 -13.90 20.46 3.01
N ASP A 234 -13.27 21.51 2.51
CA ASP A 234 -13.88 22.47 1.61
C ASP A 234 -13.87 21.95 0.15
N ASN A 235 -14.34 22.76 -0.79
CA ASN A 235 -14.43 22.40 -2.20
C ASN A 235 -13.10 22.57 -2.97
N ARG A 236 -12.03 23.01 -2.33
CA ARG A 236 -10.69 23.18 -2.92
C ARG A 236 -9.75 22.04 -2.52
N THR A 237 -10.01 21.41 -1.38
CA THR A 237 -9.18 20.34 -0.86
C THR A 237 -9.67 18.98 -1.38
N TYR A 238 -8.82 18.31 -2.15
CA TYR A 238 -9.10 16.94 -2.59
C TYR A 238 -9.17 16.00 -1.41
N GLY A 239 -10.14 15.08 -1.42
CA GLY A 239 -10.26 14.06 -0.39
C GLY A 239 -11.66 13.52 -0.22
N GLY A 240 -11.84 12.72 0.82
CA GLY A 240 -13.11 12.10 1.13
C GLY A 240 -12.96 10.92 2.08
N SER A 241 -14.07 10.25 2.33
CA SER A 241 -14.11 9.12 3.26
C SER A 241 -14.55 7.83 2.62
N PHE A 242 -14.24 6.74 3.31
CA PHE A 242 -14.82 5.43 3.04
C PHE A 242 -15.23 4.74 4.33
N LEU A 243 -16.31 3.95 4.26
CA LEU A 243 -16.73 2.98 5.25
C LEU A 243 -17.00 1.65 4.56
N TYR A 244 -16.38 0.58 5.04
CA TYR A 244 -16.56 -0.76 4.51
C TYR A 244 -17.07 -1.67 5.63
N HIS A 245 -18.28 -2.16 5.48
CA HIS A 245 -18.96 -2.98 6.45
C HIS A 245 -18.52 -4.44 6.33
N LEU A 246 -18.00 -4.98 7.41
CA LEU A 246 -17.44 -6.32 7.50
C LEU A 246 -18.42 -7.27 8.20
N ASP A 247 -18.05 -8.51 8.35
CA ASP A 247 -18.68 -9.47 9.26
C ASP A 247 -18.32 -9.20 10.74
N ASN A 248 -18.97 -9.93 11.63
CA ASN A 248 -18.71 -9.88 13.08
C ASN A 248 -18.77 -8.45 13.67
N ASP A 249 -19.74 -7.66 13.21
CA ASP A 249 -20.00 -6.30 13.68
C ASP A 249 -18.78 -5.37 13.58
N ARG A 250 -17.98 -5.51 12.54
CA ARG A 250 -16.79 -4.68 12.29
C ARG A 250 -16.98 -3.76 11.10
N VAL A 251 -16.29 -2.63 11.14
CA VAL A 251 -16.25 -1.68 10.02
C VAL A 251 -14.84 -1.10 9.86
N TYR A 252 -14.36 -1.02 8.62
CA TYR A 252 -13.26 -0.13 8.28
C TYR A 252 -13.81 1.27 8.04
N ILE A 253 -13.21 2.25 8.68
CA ILE A 253 -13.45 3.66 8.43
C ILE A 253 -12.15 4.34 8.02
N GLY A 254 -12.19 5.18 7.00
CA GLY A 254 -11.02 5.92 6.57
C GLY A 254 -11.35 7.27 5.99
N TYR A 255 -10.33 8.11 5.96
CA TYR A 255 -10.39 9.48 5.45
C TYR A 255 -9.10 9.81 4.70
N VAL A 256 -9.24 10.35 3.52
CA VAL A 256 -8.11 10.75 2.67
C VAL A 256 -8.13 12.25 2.50
N VAL A 257 -6.96 12.89 2.64
CA VAL A 257 -6.75 14.32 2.39
C VAL A 257 -5.61 14.47 1.39
N GLY A 258 -5.85 15.19 0.29
CA GLY A 258 -4.80 15.58 -0.65
C GLY A 258 -3.76 16.46 0.05
N LEU A 259 -2.48 16.19 -0.16
CA LEU A 259 -1.40 16.93 0.51
C LEU A 259 -1.02 18.24 -0.20
N ASP A 260 -1.72 18.58 -1.26
CA ASP A 260 -1.66 19.84 -2.01
C ASP A 260 -2.67 20.89 -1.51
N TYR A 261 -3.26 20.67 -0.33
CA TYR A 261 -4.22 21.62 0.25
C TYR A 261 -3.61 23.02 0.47
N GLU A 262 -4.42 24.06 0.23
CA GLU A 262 -3.99 25.46 0.30
C GLU A 262 -4.05 26.07 1.71
N ASP A 263 -4.96 25.61 2.59
CA ASP A 263 -5.11 26.15 3.93
C ASP A 263 -4.04 25.59 4.89
N PRO A 264 -3.05 26.40 5.32
CA PRO A 264 -1.97 25.93 6.19
C PRO A 264 -2.44 25.54 7.61
N ARG A 265 -3.70 25.87 7.97
CA ARG A 265 -4.29 25.49 9.26
C ARG A 265 -4.96 24.12 9.19
N LEU A 266 -5.18 23.58 8.00
CA LEU A 266 -5.75 22.24 7.83
C LEU A 266 -4.77 21.20 8.42
N GLN A 267 -5.28 20.45 9.37
CA GLN A 267 -4.59 19.30 9.94
C GLN A 267 -5.31 18.02 9.50
N PRO A 268 -4.74 17.22 8.61
CA PRO A 268 -5.43 16.06 8.03
C PRO A 268 -5.96 15.06 9.07
N PHE A 269 -5.23 14.84 10.17
CA PHE A 269 -5.70 13.97 11.25
C PHE A 269 -6.92 14.56 11.97
N GLU A 270 -6.92 15.87 12.22
CA GLU A 270 -8.07 16.56 12.84
C GLU A 270 -9.30 16.53 11.92
N ALA A 271 -9.10 16.64 10.61
CA ALA A 271 -10.19 16.47 9.64
C ALA A 271 -10.82 15.08 9.75
N PHE A 272 -9.98 14.02 9.90
CA PHE A 272 -10.49 12.67 10.16
C PHE A 272 -11.25 12.57 11.48
N GLN A 273 -10.77 13.21 12.57
CA GLN A 273 -11.50 13.24 13.85
C GLN A 273 -12.84 13.96 13.70
N GLN A 274 -12.87 15.14 13.04
CA GLN A 274 -14.11 15.84 12.76
C GLN A 274 -15.09 14.98 11.97
N PHE A 275 -14.63 14.29 10.92
CA PHE A 275 -15.46 13.36 10.15
C PHE A 275 -16.13 12.31 11.04
N LYS A 276 -15.41 11.71 12.00
CA LYS A 276 -16.00 10.74 12.95
C LYS A 276 -17.08 11.36 13.84
N HIS A 277 -17.03 12.67 14.10
CA HIS A 277 -18.05 13.40 14.86
C HIS A 277 -19.25 13.86 14.02
N HIS A 278 -19.25 13.63 12.69
CA HIS A 278 -20.44 13.90 11.87
C HIS A 278 -21.64 13.08 12.38
N PRO A 279 -22.87 13.65 12.49
CA PRO A 279 -24.00 12.98 13.13
C PRO A 279 -24.27 11.56 12.64
N SER A 280 -24.22 11.31 11.33
CA SER A 280 -24.46 9.98 10.75
C SER A 280 -23.33 8.99 11.03
N ILE A 281 -22.08 9.45 11.14
CA ILE A 281 -20.92 8.62 11.42
C ILE A 281 -20.83 8.32 12.91
N LYS A 282 -21.01 9.36 13.75
CA LYS A 282 -21.03 9.23 15.20
C LYS A 282 -22.08 8.21 15.65
N ALA A 283 -23.30 8.26 15.10
CA ALA A 283 -24.36 7.32 15.44
C ALA A 283 -24.00 5.86 15.09
N LEU A 284 -23.26 5.63 14.00
CA LEU A 284 -22.76 4.31 13.65
C LEU A 284 -21.70 3.82 14.66
N LEU A 285 -20.76 4.69 15.01
CA LEU A 285 -19.59 4.34 15.84
C LEU A 285 -19.88 4.33 17.36
N GLU A 286 -21.01 4.84 17.80
CA GLU A 286 -21.36 4.98 19.22
C GLU A 286 -21.31 3.63 19.96
N GLY A 287 -20.55 3.58 21.06
CA GLY A 287 -20.34 2.35 21.85
C GLY A 287 -19.40 1.35 21.18
N GLY A 288 -18.79 1.68 20.05
CA GLY A 288 -17.75 0.88 19.40
C GLY A 288 -16.36 1.17 19.94
N GLU A 289 -15.42 0.26 19.63
CA GLU A 289 -14.02 0.32 20.04
C GLU A 289 -13.10 0.25 18.82
N ILE A 290 -11.97 1.00 18.84
CA ILE A 290 -10.93 0.93 17.81
C ILE A 290 -10.09 -0.32 18.07
N VAL A 291 -10.11 -1.25 17.11
CA VAL A 291 -9.29 -2.48 17.16
C VAL A 291 -7.89 -2.24 16.59
N ALA A 292 -7.80 -1.45 15.52
CA ALA A 292 -6.53 -1.13 14.87
C ALA A 292 -6.62 0.22 14.15
N ALA A 293 -5.50 0.92 14.07
CA ALA A 293 -5.41 2.21 13.39
C ALA A 293 -4.09 2.33 12.60
N GLY A 294 -4.09 3.15 11.57
CA GLY A 294 -2.88 3.45 10.79
C GLY A 294 -3.10 4.57 9.79
N ALA A 295 -1.98 5.05 9.24
CA ALA A 295 -1.99 6.04 8.18
C ALA A 295 -1.00 5.65 7.08
N ARG A 296 -1.34 6.02 5.84
CA ARG A 296 -0.48 5.77 4.69
C ARG A 296 -0.65 6.89 3.66
N THR A 297 0.45 7.31 3.09
CA THR A 297 0.44 8.14 1.89
C THR A 297 0.17 7.27 0.67
N ILE A 298 -0.55 7.81 -0.29
CA ILE A 298 -0.85 7.19 -1.59
C ILE A 298 -0.48 8.15 -2.72
N SER A 299 -0.05 7.63 -3.86
CA SER A 299 0.15 8.40 -5.10
C SER A 299 -1.22 8.71 -5.71
N ALA A 300 -1.49 9.97 -6.01
CA ALA A 300 -2.78 10.43 -6.51
C ALA A 300 -2.73 11.19 -7.85
N GLY A 301 -1.53 11.34 -8.45
CA GLY A 301 -1.34 12.08 -9.68
C GLY A 301 -1.89 11.41 -10.95
N GLY A 302 -2.13 10.10 -10.90
CA GLY A 302 -2.68 9.34 -12.03
C GLY A 302 -1.67 9.11 -13.16
N TRP A 303 -2.19 8.77 -14.34
CA TRP A 303 -1.37 8.38 -15.51
C TRP A 303 -0.35 9.43 -15.94
N GLN A 304 -0.71 10.71 -15.93
CA GLN A 304 0.16 11.80 -16.37
C GLN A 304 1.35 12.04 -15.44
N SER A 305 1.29 11.56 -14.19
CA SER A 305 2.37 11.68 -13.20
C SER A 305 3.17 10.38 -13.05
N MET A 306 2.87 9.37 -13.87
CA MET A 306 3.55 8.07 -13.81
C MET A 306 4.94 8.19 -14.43
N PRO A 307 6.03 7.86 -13.70
CA PRO A 307 7.37 7.88 -14.25
C PRO A 307 7.57 6.74 -15.25
N LYS A 308 8.65 6.78 -16.02
CA LYS A 308 9.10 5.62 -16.76
C LYS A 308 9.39 4.48 -15.78
N LEU A 309 8.75 3.31 -15.99
CA LEU A 309 8.79 2.21 -15.03
C LEU A 309 10.06 1.35 -15.15
N GLU A 310 10.83 1.48 -16.21
CA GLU A 310 12.03 0.70 -16.47
C GLU A 310 13.28 1.57 -16.54
N MET A 311 14.39 1.01 -16.08
CA MET A 311 15.72 1.59 -16.17
C MET A 311 16.76 0.47 -16.28
N PRO A 312 18.02 0.74 -16.66
CA PRO A 312 19.04 -0.28 -16.72
C PRO A 312 19.20 -1.02 -15.38
N GLY A 313 18.93 -2.33 -15.37
CA GLY A 313 19.04 -3.20 -14.21
C GLY A 313 17.89 -3.14 -13.19
N ALA A 314 16.85 -2.29 -13.39
CA ALA A 314 15.75 -2.22 -12.42
C ALA A 314 14.39 -1.85 -13.04
N LEU A 315 13.32 -2.11 -12.25
CA LEU A 315 11.91 -1.85 -12.57
C LEU A 315 11.19 -1.22 -11.36
N LEU A 316 10.20 -0.35 -11.63
CA LEU A 316 9.24 0.15 -10.63
C LEU A 316 7.91 -0.59 -10.80
N ILE A 317 7.32 -1.05 -9.68
CA ILE A 317 6.00 -1.69 -9.68
C ILE A 317 5.11 -1.17 -8.55
N GLY A 318 3.81 -1.32 -8.72
CA GLY A 318 2.82 -0.86 -7.74
C GLY A 318 2.90 0.64 -7.50
N ASP A 319 2.66 1.07 -6.28
CA ASP A 319 2.67 2.49 -5.91
C ASP A 319 4.05 3.16 -6.02
N ALA A 320 5.15 2.41 -6.13
CA ALA A 320 6.46 2.95 -6.50
C ALA A 320 6.44 3.54 -7.91
N GLY A 321 5.66 2.96 -8.82
CA GLY A 321 5.38 3.48 -10.16
C GLY A 321 4.15 4.40 -10.24
N GLY A 322 3.40 4.58 -9.14
CA GLY A 322 2.20 5.43 -9.14
C GLY A 322 0.97 4.78 -9.80
N THR A 323 0.80 3.46 -9.70
CA THR A 323 -0.25 2.71 -10.41
C THR A 323 -1.65 2.81 -9.81
N LEU A 324 -1.86 3.56 -8.72
CA LEU A 324 -3.17 3.72 -8.11
C LEU A 324 -4.20 4.28 -9.11
N ASN A 325 -5.30 3.56 -9.32
CA ASN A 325 -6.45 4.07 -10.07
C ASN A 325 -7.33 4.93 -9.16
N VAL A 326 -7.07 6.23 -9.16
CA VAL A 326 -7.74 7.21 -8.30
C VAL A 326 -9.26 7.26 -8.54
N PRO A 327 -9.78 7.31 -9.78
CA PRO A 327 -11.22 7.27 -10.03
C PRO A 327 -11.93 6.02 -9.48
N LYS A 328 -11.25 4.88 -9.50
CA LYS A 328 -11.79 3.63 -8.92
C LYS A 328 -11.58 3.53 -7.41
N ILE A 329 -10.72 4.36 -6.82
CA ILE A 329 -10.25 4.24 -5.42
C ILE A 329 -9.63 2.85 -5.17
N LYS A 330 -8.90 2.33 -6.14
CA LYS A 330 -8.34 0.98 -6.12
C LYS A 330 -6.90 0.98 -6.61
N GLY A 331 -6.00 0.35 -5.84
CA GLY A 331 -4.59 0.22 -6.18
C GLY A 331 -4.06 -1.22 -6.06
N VAL A 332 -4.71 -2.06 -5.25
CA VAL A 332 -4.16 -3.38 -4.88
C VAL A 332 -4.06 -4.32 -6.07
N HIS A 333 -5.09 -4.40 -6.90
CA HIS A 333 -5.13 -5.30 -8.05
C HIS A 333 -4.36 -4.78 -9.28
N GLN A 334 -3.83 -3.55 -9.19
CA GLN A 334 -2.98 -2.94 -10.22
C GLN A 334 -1.50 -2.87 -9.79
N ALA A 335 -1.23 -3.29 -8.57
CA ALA A 335 0.09 -3.28 -7.97
C ALA A 335 0.95 -4.47 -8.42
#